data_fbf8243ec06214ca28f9d12fcd3acf25
#
_entry.id   fbf8243ec06214ca28f9d12fcd3acf25
#
_cell.length_a   1.000
_cell.length_b   1.000
_cell.length_c   1.000
_cell.angle_alpha   90.00
_cell.angle_beta   90.00
_cell.angle_gamma   90.00
#
_symmetry.space_group_name_H-M   'P 1'
#
loop_
_entity.id
_entity.type
_entity.pdbx_description
1 polymer ?
#
loop_
_entity_poly.entity_id
_entity_poly.type
_entity_poly.pdbx_seq_one_letter_code
_entity_poly.pdbx_strand_id
1 'polypeptide(L)'
;MEYRIEHDTLGEVKVPADHMWGAQTQRSSENFKIGARMPEEIIHAFAVLKKCTALANLAEGKLSEEKAKVIAEACDEILAGKWNGEFPLVVYQTGSGTQSNMNMNEVVAHIANAKLEAVGSETRIHPNDDVNMSQSSNDTFPTAMHVAAVSVLHRCLYQPLAELIATFHKKSEEYMHVVKIGRTHVQDAVPLTFGQEVSGWTTMLEKCQHMIEASEKYLLGLAIGGTAVGTGLNAPKDFGTRVSAEIAKETGLPFVSEENKFYALTGRDDFVFAHGALEALAMDCMKIADDLRLLAGGPRAGLGELTIPANEPGSSIMPGKVNPTQCEDLTMVACRVHGNQAVVSMASSQGRFELNVYAPVLAQAFIESVKLLGEAIHSFNIHCAVGIEVNHDRMEELVEKSLMLVTALAPHIGYEKSAKISKKAFADGSSLKEAALALGYVTEEEYDRWVVAKDMCNVDR
;
A
#
# COMPACT_ATOMS: atom_id res chain seq x y z
N MET A 1 -38.36 13.70 -12.20
CA MET A 1 -37.93 12.81 -11.11
C MET A 1 -39.10 12.70 -10.14
N GLU A 2 -39.51 11.51 -9.79
CA GLU A 2 -40.46 11.27 -8.69
C GLU A 2 -39.70 11.29 -7.37
N TYR A 3 -40.36 11.76 -6.32
CA TYR A 3 -39.81 11.83 -4.97
C TYR A 3 -40.72 11.12 -3.99
N ARG A 4 -40.15 10.42 -3.02
CA ARG A 4 -40.81 9.96 -1.83
C ARG A 4 -40.45 10.86 -0.65
N ILE A 5 -41.35 10.91 0.35
CA ILE A 5 -41.09 11.65 1.59
C ILE A 5 -40.52 10.67 2.60
N GLU A 6 -39.37 10.98 3.10
CA GLU A 6 -38.69 10.28 4.21
C GLU A 6 -38.67 11.20 5.43
N HIS A 7 -38.42 10.62 6.59
CA HIS A 7 -38.42 11.34 7.88
C HIS A 7 -37.15 11.01 8.67
N ASP A 8 -36.59 12.01 9.31
CA ASP A 8 -35.61 11.86 10.37
C ASP A 8 -35.99 12.78 11.57
N THR A 9 -35.12 12.86 12.57
CA THR A 9 -35.38 13.68 13.79
C THR A 9 -35.41 15.19 13.50
N LEU A 10 -35.00 15.65 12.31
CA LEU A 10 -35.07 17.04 11.88
C LEU A 10 -36.31 17.32 11.01
N GLY A 11 -37.11 16.30 10.67
CA GLY A 11 -38.35 16.43 9.91
C GLY A 11 -38.33 15.77 8.54
N GLU A 12 -39.22 16.20 7.65
CA GLU A 12 -39.39 15.64 6.31
C GLU A 12 -38.25 15.96 5.36
N VAL A 13 -37.91 14.98 4.50
CA VAL A 13 -36.92 15.11 3.43
C VAL A 13 -37.48 14.47 2.16
N LYS A 14 -37.31 15.15 1.04
CA LYS A 14 -37.59 14.60 -0.30
C LYS A 14 -36.43 13.77 -0.78
N VAL A 15 -36.62 12.49 -0.96
CA VAL A 15 -35.63 11.56 -1.50
C VAL A 15 -36.08 11.11 -2.90
N PRO A 16 -35.21 11.03 -3.92
CA PRO A 16 -35.58 10.50 -5.22
C PRO A 16 -36.15 9.08 -5.07
N ALA A 17 -37.29 8.79 -5.71
CA ALA A 17 -38.04 7.57 -5.50
C ALA A 17 -37.32 6.29 -6.00
N ASP A 18 -36.40 6.47 -6.94
CA ASP A 18 -35.59 5.42 -7.57
C ASP A 18 -34.32 5.03 -6.80
N HIS A 19 -34.03 5.71 -5.68
CA HIS A 19 -32.88 5.39 -4.82
C HIS A 19 -33.27 4.63 -3.54
N MET A 20 -32.29 3.86 -3.01
CA MET A 20 -32.46 3.06 -1.81
C MET A 20 -32.02 3.75 -0.51
N TRP A 21 -31.37 4.91 -0.59
CA TRP A 21 -31.02 5.67 0.61
C TRP A 21 -32.20 6.44 1.19
N GLY A 22 -32.10 6.86 2.45
CA GLY A 22 -33.15 7.56 3.18
C GLY A 22 -32.82 9.02 3.47
N ALA A 23 -33.49 9.57 4.50
CA ALA A 23 -33.46 10.99 4.86
C ALA A 23 -32.06 11.48 5.25
N GLN A 24 -31.34 10.73 6.08
CA GLN A 24 -30.03 11.18 6.57
C GLN A 24 -28.97 11.21 5.45
N THR A 25 -28.97 10.23 4.56
CA THR A 25 -28.10 10.22 3.39
C THR A 25 -28.42 11.37 2.45
N GLN A 26 -29.71 11.64 2.19
CA GLN A 26 -30.14 12.77 1.35
C GLN A 26 -29.61 14.09 1.91
N ARG A 27 -29.82 14.37 3.21
CA ARG A 27 -29.28 15.59 3.84
C ARG A 27 -27.76 15.69 3.73
N SER A 28 -27.06 14.58 3.98
CA SER A 28 -25.59 14.57 3.88
C SER A 28 -25.10 14.86 2.46
N SER A 29 -25.75 14.29 1.44
CA SER A 29 -25.41 14.53 0.02
C SER A 29 -25.67 15.97 -0.42
N GLU A 30 -26.63 16.64 0.22
CA GLU A 30 -26.92 18.07 -0.02
C GLU A 30 -25.93 18.99 0.68
N ASN A 31 -25.51 18.64 1.90
CA ASN A 31 -24.63 19.44 2.74
C ASN A 31 -23.14 19.31 2.39
N PHE A 32 -22.69 18.12 1.97
CA PHE A 32 -21.27 17.82 1.72
C PHE A 32 -21.04 17.42 0.27
N LYS A 33 -20.29 18.26 -0.45
CA LYS A 33 -19.95 18.07 -1.88
C LYS A 33 -18.44 18.26 -2.12
N ILE A 34 -17.62 17.91 -1.12
CA ILE A 34 -16.19 18.22 -1.08
C ILE A 34 -15.39 16.94 -1.28
N GLY A 35 -14.55 16.92 -2.30
CA GLY A 35 -13.59 15.83 -2.53
C GLY A 35 -14.19 14.58 -3.16
N ALA A 36 -13.52 13.44 -2.94
CA ALA A 36 -13.91 12.16 -3.50
C ALA A 36 -15.04 11.49 -2.69
N ARG A 37 -15.72 10.54 -3.32
CA ARG A 37 -16.66 9.64 -2.63
C ARG A 37 -15.93 8.75 -1.63
N MET A 38 -16.66 8.24 -0.65
CA MET A 38 -16.17 7.24 0.29
C MET A 38 -15.63 6.02 -0.49
N PRO A 39 -14.43 5.50 -0.15
CA PRO A 39 -13.89 4.31 -0.80
C PRO A 39 -14.85 3.12 -0.74
N GLU A 40 -14.93 2.38 -1.83
CA GLU A 40 -15.78 1.18 -1.96
C GLU A 40 -15.42 0.13 -0.90
N GLU A 41 -14.14 0.05 -0.54
CA GLU A 41 -13.63 -0.84 0.50
C GLU A 41 -14.29 -0.59 1.87
N ILE A 42 -14.56 0.67 2.19
CA ILE A 42 -15.31 1.04 3.42
C ILE A 42 -16.77 0.62 3.30
N ILE A 43 -17.38 0.79 2.14
CA ILE A 43 -18.76 0.36 1.90
C ILE A 43 -18.89 -1.16 2.07
N HIS A 44 -17.98 -1.91 1.45
CA HIS A 44 -17.96 -3.38 1.58
C HIS A 44 -17.71 -3.81 3.04
N ALA A 45 -16.77 -3.17 3.74
CA ALA A 45 -16.53 -3.46 5.15
C ALA A 45 -17.75 -3.18 6.03
N PHE A 46 -18.51 -2.13 5.75
CA PHE A 46 -19.79 -1.87 6.42
C PHE A 46 -20.82 -2.97 6.11
N ALA A 47 -20.93 -3.43 4.88
CA ALA A 47 -21.85 -4.50 4.52
C ALA A 47 -21.53 -5.81 5.28
N VAL A 48 -20.23 -6.19 5.34
CA VAL A 48 -19.76 -7.31 6.19
C VAL A 48 -20.14 -7.09 7.65
N LEU A 49 -19.86 -5.91 8.19
CA LEU A 49 -20.18 -5.59 9.58
C LEU A 49 -21.69 -5.70 9.86
N LYS A 50 -22.55 -5.12 9.02
CA LYS A 50 -24.01 -5.16 9.22
C LYS A 50 -24.58 -6.56 9.12
N LYS A 51 -24.08 -7.39 8.22
CA LYS A 51 -24.41 -8.82 8.14
C LYS A 51 -24.03 -9.52 9.44
N CYS A 52 -22.79 -9.36 9.91
CA CYS A 52 -22.31 -10.03 11.11
C CYS A 52 -23.02 -9.54 12.40
N THR A 53 -23.32 -8.24 12.49
CA THR A 53 -24.09 -7.69 13.63
C THR A 53 -25.52 -8.21 13.66
N ALA A 54 -26.20 -8.36 12.52
CA ALA A 54 -27.53 -8.95 12.44
C ALA A 54 -27.53 -10.40 12.92
N LEU A 55 -26.55 -11.21 12.50
CA LEU A 55 -26.38 -12.60 12.95
C LEU A 55 -26.07 -12.69 14.46
N ALA A 56 -25.25 -11.79 14.97
CA ALA A 56 -24.95 -11.74 16.41
C ALA A 56 -26.19 -11.35 17.24
N ASN A 57 -26.98 -10.36 16.78
CA ASN A 57 -28.22 -9.97 17.44
C ASN A 57 -29.30 -11.07 17.37
N LEU A 58 -29.33 -11.87 16.29
CA LEU A 58 -30.16 -13.07 16.21
C LEU A 58 -29.75 -14.10 17.27
N ALA A 59 -28.45 -14.38 17.38
CA ALA A 59 -27.93 -15.33 18.36
C ALA A 59 -28.21 -14.91 19.82
N GLU A 60 -28.31 -13.60 20.08
CA GLU A 60 -28.73 -13.03 21.38
C GLU A 60 -30.25 -12.95 21.57
N GLY A 61 -31.05 -13.38 20.59
CA GLY A 61 -32.51 -13.31 20.65
C GLY A 61 -33.10 -11.88 20.59
N LYS A 62 -32.26 -10.89 20.19
CA LYS A 62 -32.71 -9.50 20.05
C LYS A 62 -33.31 -9.21 18.68
N LEU A 63 -32.94 -9.94 17.65
CA LEU A 63 -33.47 -9.83 16.30
C LEU A 63 -34.13 -11.14 15.91
N SER A 64 -35.29 -11.08 15.23
CA SER A 64 -35.95 -12.29 14.75
C SER A 64 -35.18 -12.91 13.59
N GLU A 65 -35.39 -14.21 13.36
CA GLU A 65 -34.72 -14.94 12.25
C GLU A 65 -35.07 -14.33 10.89
N GLU A 66 -36.36 -13.96 10.67
CA GLU A 66 -36.79 -13.31 9.43
C GLU A 66 -36.06 -12.00 9.18
N LYS A 67 -35.92 -11.13 10.20
CA LYS A 67 -35.23 -9.85 10.10
C LYS A 67 -33.72 -10.05 9.86
N ALA A 68 -33.08 -10.92 10.62
CA ALA A 68 -31.67 -11.18 10.47
C ALA A 68 -31.33 -11.74 9.09
N LYS A 69 -32.14 -12.67 8.59
CA LYS A 69 -31.97 -13.27 7.27
C LYS A 69 -32.05 -12.22 6.15
N VAL A 70 -33.11 -11.39 6.15
CA VAL A 70 -33.30 -10.42 5.07
C VAL A 70 -32.27 -9.29 5.11
N ILE A 71 -31.78 -8.90 6.30
CA ILE A 71 -30.65 -7.95 6.44
C ILE A 71 -29.38 -8.58 5.87
N ALA A 72 -29.07 -9.83 6.20
CA ALA A 72 -27.89 -10.52 5.67
C ALA A 72 -27.94 -10.63 4.13
N GLU A 73 -29.09 -11.01 3.57
CA GLU A 73 -29.29 -11.08 2.12
C GLU A 73 -29.11 -9.71 1.44
N ALA A 74 -29.59 -8.61 2.06
CA ALA A 74 -29.39 -7.26 1.55
C ALA A 74 -27.91 -6.88 1.54
N CYS A 75 -27.16 -7.23 2.60
CA CYS A 75 -25.70 -7.04 2.65
C CYS A 75 -24.97 -7.86 1.58
N ASP A 76 -25.38 -9.09 1.33
CA ASP A 76 -24.79 -9.94 0.28
C ASP A 76 -24.98 -9.33 -1.12
N GLU A 77 -26.13 -8.73 -1.40
CA GLU A 77 -26.36 -8.01 -2.66
C GLU A 77 -25.47 -6.77 -2.81
N ILE A 78 -25.21 -6.06 -1.71
CA ILE A 78 -24.26 -4.92 -1.71
C ILE A 78 -22.84 -5.42 -1.97
N LEU A 79 -22.40 -6.48 -1.31
CA LEU A 79 -21.08 -7.11 -1.50
C LEU A 79 -20.89 -7.62 -2.94
N ALA A 80 -21.98 -8.06 -3.59
CA ALA A 80 -21.97 -8.44 -5.01
C ALA A 80 -21.95 -7.24 -5.98
N GLY A 81 -21.89 -6.00 -5.48
CA GLY A 81 -21.82 -4.77 -6.30
C GLY A 81 -23.14 -4.32 -6.93
N LYS A 82 -24.25 -4.97 -6.59
CA LYS A 82 -25.57 -4.68 -7.20
C LYS A 82 -26.05 -3.25 -6.90
N TRP A 83 -25.62 -2.67 -5.79
CA TRP A 83 -26.10 -1.41 -5.26
C TRP A 83 -25.02 -0.32 -5.13
N ASN A 84 -23.92 -0.39 -5.86
CA ASN A 84 -22.80 0.56 -5.74
C ASN A 84 -23.22 2.03 -5.95
N GLY A 85 -24.28 2.29 -6.75
CA GLY A 85 -24.82 3.64 -6.97
C GLY A 85 -25.47 4.29 -5.74
N GLU A 86 -25.83 3.49 -4.71
CA GLU A 86 -26.59 3.93 -3.55
C GLU A 86 -25.72 4.51 -2.41
N PHE A 87 -24.40 4.65 -2.64
CA PHE A 87 -23.46 5.20 -1.67
C PHE A 87 -22.81 6.49 -2.20
N PRO A 88 -23.57 7.61 -2.29
CA PRO A 88 -23.10 8.84 -2.92
C PRO A 88 -22.21 9.70 -2.03
N LEU A 89 -22.05 9.36 -0.73
CA LEU A 89 -21.46 10.25 0.26
C LEU A 89 -19.95 10.40 0.06
N VAL A 90 -19.46 11.61 0.39
CA VAL A 90 -18.07 11.99 0.22
C VAL A 90 -17.25 11.74 1.50
N VAL A 91 -15.93 11.72 1.36
CA VAL A 91 -15.00 11.54 2.48
C VAL A 91 -15.08 12.70 3.47
N TYR A 92 -15.13 13.94 2.98
CA TYR A 92 -15.21 15.14 3.83
C TYR A 92 -16.65 15.38 4.29
N GLN A 93 -17.08 14.55 5.26
CA GLN A 93 -18.36 14.57 5.96
C GLN A 93 -18.13 14.72 7.48
N THR A 94 -19.07 14.33 8.34
CA THR A 94 -18.80 14.26 9.77
C THR A 94 -17.63 13.32 10.05
N GLY A 95 -16.70 13.75 10.89
CA GLY A 95 -15.45 13.04 11.11
C GLY A 95 -15.58 11.70 11.84
N SER A 96 -16.71 11.42 12.47
CA SER A 96 -17.07 10.11 13.05
C SER A 96 -17.57 9.10 12.01
N GLY A 97 -17.86 9.55 10.76
CA GLY A 97 -18.44 8.72 9.72
C GLY A 97 -19.91 8.35 9.93
N THR A 98 -20.63 9.08 10.78
CA THR A 98 -22.05 8.77 11.09
C THR A 98 -22.92 8.73 9.84
N GLN A 99 -22.71 9.64 8.88
CA GLN A 99 -23.52 9.63 7.66
C GLN A 99 -23.27 8.39 6.81
N SER A 100 -22.03 7.90 6.72
CA SER A 100 -21.74 6.65 6.01
C SER A 100 -22.35 5.42 6.70
N ASN A 101 -22.32 5.37 8.04
CA ASN A 101 -23.01 4.33 8.79
C ASN A 101 -24.53 4.37 8.54
N MET A 102 -25.13 5.57 8.55
CA MET A 102 -26.56 5.72 8.28
C MET A 102 -26.91 5.43 6.83
N ASN A 103 -26.07 5.83 5.86
CA ASN A 103 -26.27 5.46 4.46
C ASN A 103 -26.35 3.94 4.30
N MET A 104 -25.43 3.19 4.91
CA MET A 104 -25.49 1.73 4.89
C MET A 104 -26.77 1.21 5.56
N ASN A 105 -27.15 1.73 6.73
CA ASN A 105 -28.33 1.32 7.44
C ASN A 105 -29.62 1.56 6.62
N GLU A 106 -29.73 2.73 6.00
CA GLU A 106 -30.88 3.12 5.17
C GLU A 106 -31.00 2.24 3.92
N VAL A 107 -29.88 2.04 3.19
CA VAL A 107 -29.86 1.21 1.98
C VAL A 107 -30.21 -0.25 2.32
N VAL A 108 -29.59 -0.83 3.36
CA VAL A 108 -29.90 -2.20 3.80
C VAL A 108 -31.38 -2.33 4.19
N ALA A 109 -31.91 -1.36 4.95
CA ALA A 109 -33.34 -1.41 5.37
C ALA A 109 -34.29 -1.33 4.17
N HIS A 110 -34.04 -0.48 3.19
CA HIS A 110 -34.88 -0.37 2.00
C HIS A 110 -34.82 -1.62 1.12
N ILE A 111 -33.63 -2.19 0.87
CA ILE A 111 -33.49 -3.45 0.13
C ILE A 111 -34.24 -4.58 0.86
N ALA A 112 -34.03 -4.70 2.18
CA ALA A 112 -34.69 -5.71 3.01
C ALA A 112 -36.21 -5.57 2.97
N ASN A 113 -36.73 -4.34 3.10
CA ASN A 113 -38.16 -4.07 3.03
C ASN A 113 -38.78 -4.41 1.66
N ALA A 114 -38.09 -4.08 0.57
CA ALA A 114 -38.52 -4.46 -0.79
C ALA A 114 -38.58 -5.99 -0.97
N LYS A 115 -37.64 -6.74 -0.37
CA LYS A 115 -37.66 -8.22 -0.38
C LYS A 115 -38.85 -8.78 0.44
N LEU A 116 -39.08 -8.23 1.62
CA LEU A 116 -40.20 -8.64 2.49
C LEU A 116 -41.57 -8.37 1.84
N GLU A 117 -41.71 -7.21 1.19
CA GLU A 117 -42.92 -6.85 0.45
C GLU A 117 -43.20 -7.81 -0.72
N ALA A 118 -42.16 -8.18 -1.47
CA ALA A 118 -42.24 -9.11 -2.60
C ALA A 118 -42.76 -10.50 -2.21
N VAL A 119 -42.58 -10.92 -0.94
CA VAL A 119 -43.08 -12.19 -0.41
C VAL A 119 -44.34 -12.02 0.43
N GLY A 120 -44.93 -10.81 0.49
CA GLY A 120 -46.16 -10.50 1.21
C GLY A 120 -46.01 -10.49 2.72
N SER A 121 -44.82 -10.30 3.28
CA SER A 121 -44.57 -10.19 4.72
C SER A 121 -44.99 -8.80 5.26
N GLU A 122 -45.62 -8.78 6.44
CA GLU A 122 -45.93 -7.56 7.16
C GLU A 122 -44.75 -7.02 7.99
N THR A 123 -43.70 -7.81 8.13
CA THR A 123 -42.46 -7.41 8.83
C THR A 123 -41.84 -6.20 8.17
N ARG A 124 -41.29 -5.29 8.97
CA ARG A 124 -40.57 -4.10 8.50
C ARG A 124 -39.21 -3.99 9.17
N ILE A 125 -38.22 -3.56 8.40
CA ILE A 125 -36.87 -3.29 8.86
C ILE A 125 -36.67 -1.79 9.03
N HIS A 126 -36.28 -1.38 10.23
CA HIS A 126 -35.94 0.01 10.54
C HIS A 126 -34.43 0.23 10.55
N PRO A 127 -33.90 1.30 9.91
CA PRO A 127 -32.46 1.54 9.83
C PRO A 127 -31.74 1.60 11.18
N ASN A 128 -32.35 2.29 12.17
CA ASN A 128 -31.78 2.46 13.51
C ASN A 128 -32.07 1.28 14.44
N ASP A 129 -33.34 0.82 14.48
CA ASP A 129 -33.77 -0.13 15.49
C ASP A 129 -33.37 -1.58 15.17
N ASP A 130 -33.29 -1.92 13.87
CA ASP A 130 -32.94 -3.27 13.40
C ASP A 130 -31.53 -3.35 12.84
N VAL A 131 -31.19 -2.55 11.80
CA VAL A 131 -29.88 -2.63 11.13
C VAL A 131 -28.75 -2.13 12.03
N ASN A 132 -29.02 -1.06 12.81
CA ASN A 132 -28.03 -0.48 13.75
C ASN A 132 -28.17 -1.00 15.18
N MET A 133 -28.96 -2.03 15.42
CA MET A 133 -29.19 -2.60 16.75
C MET A 133 -27.90 -2.96 17.46
N SER A 134 -27.75 -2.57 18.74
CA SER A 134 -26.58 -2.80 19.61
C SER A 134 -25.30 -2.08 19.13
N GLN A 135 -25.40 -1.05 18.28
CA GLN A 135 -24.26 -0.36 17.67
C GLN A 135 -24.36 1.16 17.84
N SER A 136 -23.22 1.84 17.63
CA SER A 136 -23.12 3.28 17.41
C SER A 136 -22.27 3.52 16.16
N SER A 137 -22.44 4.67 15.49
CA SER A 137 -21.48 5.09 14.44
C SER A 137 -20.05 5.15 14.96
N ASN A 138 -19.89 5.42 16.26
CA ASN A 138 -18.60 5.60 16.90
C ASN A 138 -17.77 4.30 16.98
N ASP A 139 -18.42 3.14 17.10
CA ASP A 139 -17.75 1.84 17.05
C ASP A 139 -17.83 1.15 15.68
N THR A 140 -18.86 1.45 14.86
CA THR A 140 -19.02 0.82 13.55
C THR A 140 -18.05 1.36 12.51
N PHE A 141 -17.83 2.68 12.44
CA PHE A 141 -16.93 3.25 11.44
C PHE A 141 -15.47 2.81 11.67
N PRO A 142 -14.89 2.89 12.90
CA PRO A 142 -13.57 2.33 13.16
C PRO A 142 -13.47 0.84 12.84
N THR A 143 -14.50 0.05 13.16
CA THR A 143 -14.53 -1.37 12.78
C THR A 143 -14.46 -1.55 11.27
N ALA A 144 -15.27 -0.81 10.50
CA ALA A 144 -15.25 -0.86 9.05
C ALA A 144 -13.88 -0.41 8.48
N MET A 145 -13.24 0.60 9.09
CA MET A 145 -11.88 1.03 8.70
C MET A 145 -10.86 -0.11 8.82
N HIS A 146 -10.85 -0.80 9.96
CA HIS A 146 -9.94 -1.91 10.21
C HIS A 146 -10.17 -3.08 9.26
N VAL A 147 -11.45 -3.46 9.08
CA VAL A 147 -11.82 -4.52 8.13
C VAL A 147 -11.40 -4.16 6.70
N ALA A 148 -11.65 -2.93 6.27
CA ALA A 148 -11.24 -2.45 4.94
C ALA A 148 -9.71 -2.41 4.78
N ALA A 149 -9.00 -1.92 5.80
CA ALA A 149 -7.54 -1.79 5.78
C ALA A 149 -6.84 -3.14 5.62
N VAL A 150 -7.20 -4.13 6.44
CA VAL A 150 -6.61 -5.48 6.35
C VAL A 150 -7.04 -6.15 5.04
N SER A 151 -8.31 -6.05 4.66
CA SER A 151 -8.80 -6.65 3.41
C SER A 151 -8.09 -6.09 2.17
N VAL A 152 -7.79 -4.79 2.12
CA VAL A 152 -7.11 -4.18 0.97
C VAL A 152 -5.63 -4.55 0.92
N LEU A 153 -4.94 -4.73 2.06
CA LEU A 153 -3.57 -5.26 2.12
C LEU A 153 -3.50 -6.63 1.46
N HIS A 154 -4.40 -7.53 1.85
CA HIS A 154 -4.46 -8.89 1.29
C HIS A 154 -4.87 -8.93 -0.18
N ARG A 155 -5.84 -8.12 -0.58
CA ARG A 155 -6.37 -8.12 -1.95
C ARG A 155 -5.47 -7.43 -2.95
N CYS A 156 -4.81 -6.32 -2.56
CA CYS A 156 -4.16 -5.43 -3.51
C CYS A 156 -2.64 -5.40 -3.42
N LEU A 157 -2.02 -5.66 -2.26
CA LEU A 157 -0.60 -5.40 -2.06
C LEU A 157 0.27 -6.65 -1.95
N TYR A 158 -0.11 -7.63 -1.13
CA TYR A 158 0.79 -8.75 -0.81
C TYR A 158 1.20 -9.56 -2.04
N GLN A 159 0.28 -9.87 -2.94
CA GLN A 159 0.61 -10.64 -4.14
C GLN A 159 1.54 -9.87 -5.10
N PRO A 160 1.25 -8.63 -5.51
CA PRO A 160 2.16 -7.84 -6.35
C PRO A 160 3.57 -7.69 -5.75
N LEU A 161 3.66 -7.46 -4.44
CA LEU A 161 4.95 -7.34 -3.75
C LEU A 161 5.73 -8.65 -3.77
N ALA A 162 5.09 -9.77 -3.47
CA ALA A 162 5.71 -11.10 -3.54
C ALA A 162 6.19 -11.44 -4.96
N GLU A 163 5.43 -11.08 -5.99
CA GLU A 163 5.81 -11.28 -7.39
C GLU A 163 7.04 -10.46 -7.78
N LEU A 164 7.14 -9.19 -7.35
CA LEU A 164 8.31 -8.35 -7.60
C LEU A 164 9.56 -8.88 -6.87
N ILE A 165 9.42 -9.31 -5.61
CA ILE A 165 10.48 -9.95 -4.84
C ILE A 165 10.99 -11.19 -5.57
N ALA A 166 10.10 -12.06 -6.04
CA ALA A 166 10.46 -13.26 -6.81
C ALA A 166 11.18 -12.92 -8.12
N THR A 167 10.76 -11.87 -8.82
CA THR A 167 11.44 -11.36 -10.02
C THR A 167 12.87 -10.93 -9.71
N PHE A 168 13.08 -10.16 -8.65
CA PHE A 168 14.41 -9.70 -8.27
C PHE A 168 15.30 -10.83 -7.72
N HIS A 169 14.77 -11.81 -7.02
CA HIS A 169 15.52 -13.03 -6.70
C HIS A 169 16.09 -13.70 -7.96
N LYS A 170 15.22 -13.92 -8.94
CA LYS A 170 15.62 -14.52 -10.21
C LYS A 170 16.69 -13.68 -10.93
N LYS A 171 16.52 -12.36 -10.96
CA LYS A 171 17.50 -11.44 -11.58
C LYS A 171 18.83 -11.42 -10.82
N SER A 172 18.79 -11.47 -9.50
CA SER A 172 19.99 -11.59 -8.66
C SER A 172 20.78 -12.86 -8.99
N GLU A 173 20.12 -14.01 -9.10
CA GLU A 173 20.74 -15.29 -9.47
C GLU A 173 21.28 -15.26 -10.90
N GLU A 174 20.50 -14.77 -11.86
CA GLU A 174 20.84 -14.68 -13.28
C GLU A 174 22.13 -13.87 -13.51
N TYR A 175 22.29 -12.77 -12.76
CA TYR A 175 23.40 -11.83 -12.94
C TYR A 175 24.44 -11.87 -11.82
N MET A 176 24.46 -12.94 -11.01
CA MET A 176 25.38 -13.06 -9.87
C MET A 176 26.85 -12.97 -10.25
N HIS A 177 27.21 -13.32 -11.46
CA HIS A 177 28.59 -13.29 -11.95
C HIS A 177 28.89 -12.15 -12.95
N VAL A 178 27.95 -11.23 -13.14
CA VAL A 178 28.14 -10.08 -14.04
C VAL A 178 28.80 -8.94 -13.28
N VAL A 179 30.10 -8.76 -13.47
CA VAL A 179 30.90 -7.72 -12.80
C VAL A 179 30.57 -6.33 -13.37
N LYS A 180 30.39 -5.37 -12.48
CA LYS A 180 30.20 -3.95 -12.79
C LYS A 180 30.93 -3.05 -11.79
N ILE A 181 30.99 -1.76 -12.08
CA ILE A 181 31.48 -0.77 -11.12
C ILE A 181 30.40 -0.50 -10.05
N GLY A 182 30.81 -0.60 -8.78
CA GLY A 182 30.06 -0.08 -7.67
C GLY A 182 30.16 1.45 -7.63
N ARG A 183 29.13 2.11 -7.09
CA ARG A 183 29.12 3.57 -6.91
C ARG A 183 28.69 3.93 -5.51
N THR A 184 29.47 4.80 -4.88
CA THR A 184 29.10 5.48 -3.63
C THR A 184 29.16 6.98 -3.85
N HIS A 185 28.21 7.76 -3.34
CA HIS A 185 28.10 9.20 -3.66
C HIS A 185 27.96 9.49 -5.17
N VAL A 186 27.43 8.52 -5.93
CA VAL A 186 27.38 8.55 -7.41
C VAL A 186 28.79 8.62 -8.05
N GLN A 187 29.86 8.33 -7.28
CA GLN A 187 31.26 8.25 -7.76
C GLN A 187 31.69 6.79 -7.88
N ASP A 188 32.66 6.56 -8.80
CA ASP A 188 33.22 5.22 -8.99
C ASP A 188 33.81 4.67 -7.70
N ALA A 189 33.46 3.43 -7.39
CA ALA A 189 33.97 2.67 -6.26
C ALA A 189 34.56 1.34 -6.74
N VAL A 190 34.84 0.43 -5.81
CA VAL A 190 35.32 -0.91 -6.14
C VAL A 190 34.23 -1.73 -6.84
N PRO A 191 34.60 -2.75 -7.64
CA PRO A 191 33.62 -3.62 -8.31
C PRO A 191 32.74 -4.38 -7.37
N LEU A 192 31.54 -4.66 -7.84
CA LEU A 192 30.60 -5.67 -7.35
C LEU A 192 29.97 -6.35 -8.55
N THR A 193 29.10 -7.32 -8.33
CA THR A 193 28.28 -7.89 -9.41
C THR A 193 26.90 -7.25 -9.45
N PHE A 194 26.27 -7.23 -10.64
CA PHE A 194 24.89 -6.75 -10.74
C PHE A 194 23.92 -7.62 -9.94
N GLY A 195 24.18 -8.94 -9.87
CA GLY A 195 23.38 -9.82 -8.99
C GLY A 195 23.49 -9.45 -7.52
N GLN A 196 24.66 -9.03 -7.01
CA GLN A 196 24.84 -8.52 -5.65
C GLN A 196 24.05 -7.21 -5.44
N GLU A 197 24.06 -6.29 -6.41
CA GLU A 197 23.28 -5.05 -6.35
C GLU A 197 21.77 -5.35 -6.27
N VAL A 198 21.25 -6.22 -7.13
CA VAL A 198 19.86 -6.65 -7.13
C VAL A 198 19.48 -7.38 -5.82
N SER A 199 20.38 -8.17 -5.24
CA SER A 199 20.13 -8.83 -3.94
C SER A 199 19.86 -7.83 -2.81
N GLY A 200 20.52 -6.66 -2.88
CA GLY A 200 20.26 -5.56 -1.96
C GLY A 200 18.82 -5.03 -2.10
N TRP A 201 18.35 -4.81 -3.35
CA TRP A 201 16.97 -4.39 -3.63
C TRP A 201 15.96 -5.44 -3.18
N THR A 202 16.23 -6.72 -3.44
CA THR A 202 15.40 -7.83 -2.99
C THR A 202 15.20 -7.81 -1.48
N THR A 203 16.31 -7.71 -0.73
CA THR A 203 16.27 -7.67 0.74
C THR A 203 15.51 -6.46 1.29
N MET A 204 15.58 -5.28 0.63
CA MET A 204 14.78 -4.11 1.00
C MET A 204 13.29 -4.43 0.95
N LEU A 205 12.82 -4.99 -0.17
CA LEU A 205 11.40 -5.35 -0.35
C LEU A 205 10.93 -6.44 0.61
N GLU A 206 11.73 -7.49 0.85
CA GLU A 206 11.45 -8.55 1.83
C GLU A 206 11.27 -7.99 3.24
N LYS A 207 12.16 -7.09 3.65
CA LYS A 207 12.06 -6.45 4.96
C LYS A 207 10.81 -5.57 5.07
N CYS A 208 10.47 -4.83 4.01
CA CYS A 208 9.23 -4.05 3.98
C CYS A 208 7.99 -4.92 4.05
N GLN A 209 7.96 -6.07 3.35
CA GLN A 209 6.87 -7.04 3.49
C GLN A 209 6.71 -7.49 4.94
N HIS A 210 7.79 -7.90 5.60
CA HIS A 210 7.75 -8.30 7.02
C HIS A 210 7.31 -7.17 7.96
N MET A 211 7.69 -5.89 7.67
CA MET A 211 7.22 -4.75 8.47
C MET A 211 5.71 -4.55 8.32
N ILE A 212 5.16 -4.69 7.11
CA ILE A 212 3.73 -4.57 6.84
C ILE A 212 2.98 -5.70 7.56
N GLU A 213 3.42 -6.96 7.41
CA GLU A 213 2.85 -8.12 8.10
C GLU A 213 2.89 -7.98 9.63
N ALA A 214 3.98 -7.42 10.18
CA ALA A 214 4.10 -7.17 11.61
C ALA A 214 3.12 -6.08 12.08
N SER A 215 2.90 -5.04 11.28
CA SER A 215 2.00 -3.94 11.60
C SER A 215 0.52 -4.33 11.48
N GLU A 216 0.17 -5.24 10.56
CA GLU A 216 -1.19 -5.74 10.37
C GLU A 216 -1.82 -6.28 11.65
N LYS A 217 -1.02 -6.90 12.52
CA LYS A 217 -1.48 -7.45 13.81
C LYS A 217 -2.18 -6.43 14.70
N TYR A 218 -1.79 -5.16 14.60
CA TYR A 218 -2.40 -4.07 15.35
C TYR A 218 -3.71 -3.57 14.72
N LEU A 219 -3.96 -3.89 13.44
CA LEU A 219 -5.21 -3.57 12.75
C LEU A 219 -6.30 -4.62 12.96
N LEU A 220 -6.00 -5.76 13.59
CA LEU A 220 -6.96 -6.86 13.76
C LEU A 220 -7.95 -6.64 14.91
N GLY A 221 -7.68 -5.71 15.83
CA GLY A 221 -8.55 -5.39 16.96
C GLY A 221 -9.73 -4.50 16.55
N LEU A 222 -10.98 -4.97 16.72
CA LEU A 222 -12.17 -4.26 16.28
C LEU A 222 -12.85 -3.50 17.41
N ALA A 223 -13.31 -2.27 17.12
CA ALA A 223 -13.97 -1.37 18.06
C ALA A 223 -15.41 -1.80 18.40
N ILE A 224 -16.04 -2.62 17.56
CA ILE A 224 -17.43 -3.03 17.72
C ILE A 224 -17.73 -3.57 19.11
N GLY A 225 -18.87 -3.18 19.68
CA GLY A 225 -19.27 -3.45 21.05
C GLY A 225 -18.93 -2.34 22.04
N GLY A 226 -18.12 -1.33 21.64
CA GLY A 226 -17.85 -0.14 22.46
C GLY A 226 -19.02 0.83 22.51
N THR A 227 -19.86 0.81 21.49
CA THR A 227 -20.98 1.72 21.28
C THR A 227 -20.58 3.21 21.33
N ALA A 228 -21.28 4.06 22.06
CA ALA A 228 -21.14 5.52 21.98
C ALA A 228 -19.78 6.04 22.48
N VAL A 229 -19.29 5.51 23.61
CA VAL A 229 -18.09 6.04 24.32
C VAL A 229 -17.14 4.93 24.83
N GLY A 230 -17.39 3.67 24.48
CA GLY A 230 -16.55 2.54 24.91
C GLY A 230 -17.15 1.67 26.03
N THR A 231 -18.28 2.08 26.61
CA THR A 231 -18.91 1.38 27.74
C THR A 231 -19.82 0.22 27.33
N GLY A 232 -20.11 0.07 26.03
CA GLY A 232 -21.02 -0.97 25.53
C GLY A 232 -22.49 -0.74 25.88
N LEU A 233 -22.90 0.52 26.11
CA LEU A 233 -24.27 0.85 26.47
C LEU A 233 -25.24 0.29 25.41
N ASN A 234 -26.30 -0.41 25.88
CA ASN A 234 -27.35 -1.08 25.09
C ASN A 234 -26.90 -2.28 24.23
N ALA A 235 -25.61 -2.63 24.23
CA ALA A 235 -25.11 -3.86 23.59
C ALA A 235 -25.06 -5.03 24.60
N PRO A 236 -25.23 -6.29 24.16
CA PRO A 236 -24.96 -7.47 25.00
C PRO A 236 -23.50 -7.51 25.45
N LYS A 237 -23.20 -8.12 26.59
CA LYS A 237 -21.86 -8.13 27.20
C LYS A 237 -20.77 -8.63 26.23
N ASP A 238 -21.05 -9.68 25.49
CA ASP A 238 -20.07 -10.33 24.58
C ASP A 238 -20.29 -9.98 23.11
N PHE A 239 -21.07 -8.93 22.84
CA PHE A 239 -21.47 -8.53 21.48
C PHE A 239 -20.27 -8.30 20.56
N GLY A 240 -19.29 -7.50 21.01
CA GLY A 240 -18.09 -7.22 20.23
C GLY A 240 -17.29 -8.48 19.89
N THR A 241 -17.15 -9.43 20.82
CA THR A 241 -16.46 -10.70 20.59
C THR A 241 -17.18 -11.57 19.57
N ARG A 242 -18.51 -11.67 19.66
CA ARG A 242 -19.31 -12.44 18.71
C ARG A 242 -19.26 -11.84 17.30
N VAL A 243 -19.46 -10.54 17.19
CA VAL A 243 -19.39 -9.85 15.88
C VAL A 243 -18.02 -9.98 15.25
N SER A 244 -16.94 -9.80 16.02
CA SER A 244 -15.57 -9.98 15.51
C SER A 244 -15.31 -11.41 15.03
N ALA A 245 -15.82 -12.41 15.72
CA ALA A 245 -15.71 -13.81 15.29
C ALA A 245 -16.51 -14.09 14.01
N GLU A 246 -17.71 -13.53 13.85
CA GLU A 246 -18.46 -13.63 12.58
C GLU A 246 -17.77 -12.88 11.43
N ILE A 247 -17.16 -11.70 11.68
CA ILE A 247 -16.36 -10.99 10.69
C ILE A 247 -15.13 -11.82 10.28
N ALA A 248 -14.44 -12.42 11.24
CA ALA A 248 -13.30 -13.29 10.95
C ALA A 248 -13.69 -14.49 10.09
N LYS A 249 -14.84 -15.09 10.36
CA LYS A 249 -15.38 -16.21 9.56
C LYS A 249 -15.79 -15.77 8.16
N GLU A 250 -16.47 -14.62 8.02
CA GLU A 250 -16.94 -14.08 6.73
C GLU A 250 -15.78 -13.68 5.82
N THR A 251 -14.73 -13.06 6.40
CA THR A 251 -13.59 -12.55 5.63
C THR A 251 -12.44 -13.54 5.46
N GLY A 252 -12.37 -14.57 6.31
CA GLY A 252 -11.21 -15.48 6.40
C GLY A 252 -9.98 -14.83 7.05
N LEU A 253 -10.11 -13.62 7.64
CA LEU A 253 -9.03 -12.86 8.28
C LEU A 253 -9.19 -12.92 9.81
N PRO A 254 -8.11 -12.97 10.60
CA PRO A 254 -8.16 -13.30 12.03
C PRO A 254 -8.54 -12.10 12.93
N PHE A 255 -9.61 -11.40 12.60
CA PHE A 255 -10.12 -10.29 13.40
C PHE A 255 -10.55 -10.73 14.80
N VAL A 256 -10.28 -9.87 15.77
CA VAL A 256 -10.63 -10.05 17.18
C VAL A 256 -11.29 -8.80 17.74
N SER A 257 -11.99 -8.95 18.86
CA SER A 257 -12.54 -7.80 19.58
C SER A 257 -11.40 -7.09 20.33
N GLU A 258 -11.23 -5.77 20.10
CA GLU A 258 -10.27 -4.99 20.90
C GLU A 258 -10.68 -5.03 22.38
N GLU A 259 -9.70 -5.28 23.24
CA GLU A 259 -9.94 -5.43 24.69
C GLU A 259 -10.36 -4.09 25.32
N ASN A 260 -9.69 -3.01 24.92
CA ASN A 260 -9.98 -1.67 25.44
C ASN A 260 -10.79 -0.86 24.43
N LYS A 261 -12.12 -0.82 24.61
CA LYS A 261 -13.03 -0.09 23.72
C LYS A 261 -12.83 1.44 23.76
N PHE A 262 -12.33 1.99 24.86
CA PHE A 262 -12.01 3.41 24.97
C PHE A 262 -10.82 3.77 24.05
N TYR A 263 -9.82 2.91 24.02
CA TYR A 263 -8.73 3.01 23.05
C TYR A 263 -9.23 2.87 21.61
N ALA A 264 -10.01 1.84 21.32
CA ALA A 264 -10.50 1.53 19.98
C ALA A 264 -11.35 2.65 19.34
N LEU A 265 -12.02 3.48 20.13
CA LEU A 265 -12.80 4.62 19.63
C LEU A 265 -11.93 5.85 19.35
N THR A 266 -10.80 6.02 20.04
CA THR A 266 -10.00 7.25 20.06
C THR A 266 -8.62 7.09 19.44
N GLY A 267 -7.92 5.99 19.72
CA GLY A 267 -6.58 5.69 19.23
C GLY A 267 -6.59 5.37 17.73
N ARG A 268 -5.52 5.77 17.02
CA ARG A 268 -5.28 5.46 15.60
C ARG A 268 -3.79 5.31 15.32
N ASP A 269 -3.02 5.03 16.35
CA ASP A 269 -1.58 4.78 16.30
C ASP A 269 -1.25 3.47 15.55
N ASP A 270 -2.15 2.52 15.57
CA ASP A 270 -2.16 1.32 14.75
C ASP A 270 -2.10 1.64 13.24
N PHE A 271 -2.93 2.56 12.75
CA PHE A 271 -2.89 3.06 11.37
C PHE A 271 -1.60 3.85 11.07
N VAL A 272 -1.09 4.62 12.02
CA VAL A 272 0.19 5.35 11.85
C VAL A 272 1.33 4.38 11.70
N PHE A 273 1.38 3.32 12.50
CA PHE A 273 2.41 2.28 12.42
C PHE A 273 2.31 1.50 11.09
N ALA A 274 1.11 1.05 10.73
CA ALA A 274 0.91 0.30 9.50
C ALA A 274 1.21 1.15 8.25
N HIS A 275 0.79 2.42 8.22
CA HIS A 275 1.10 3.32 7.11
C HIS A 275 2.59 3.68 7.06
N GLY A 276 3.27 3.77 8.21
CA GLY A 276 4.72 3.92 8.27
C GLY A 276 5.48 2.76 7.62
N ALA A 277 4.95 1.53 7.72
CA ALA A 277 5.50 0.38 7.00
C ALA A 277 5.26 0.48 5.48
N LEU A 278 4.09 0.99 5.05
CA LEU A 278 3.82 1.30 3.63
C LEU A 278 4.73 2.41 3.10
N GLU A 279 5.00 3.44 3.91
CA GLU A 279 5.95 4.49 3.56
C GLU A 279 7.36 3.96 3.38
N ALA A 280 7.83 3.05 4.25
CA ALA A 280 9.13 2.40 4.09
C ALA A 280 9.23 1.66 2.75
N LEU A 281 8.20 0.89 2.39
CA LEU A 281 8.11 0.24 1.09
C LEU A 281 8.16 1.26 -0.07
N ALA A 282 7.41 2.35 0.02
CA ALA A 282 7.40 3.41 -0.99
C ALA A 282 8.78 4.04 -1.19
N MET A 283 9.53 4.28 -0.10
CA MET A 283 10.87 4.87 -0.17
C MET A 283 11.89 3.90 -0.78
N ASP A 284 11.80 2.61 -0.49
CA ASP A 284 12.65 1.60 -1.12
C ASP A 284 12.30 1.42 -2.60
N CYS A 285 11.02 1.45 -2.97
CA CYS A 285 10.59 1.47 -4.37
C CYS A 285 11.14 2.69 -5.12
N MET A 286 11.12 3.88 -4.51
CA MET A 286 11.70 5.09 -5.09
C MET A 286 13.20 4.92 -5.33
N LYS A 287 13.96 4.41 -4.33
CA LYS A 287 15.40 4.16 -4.44
C LYS A 287 15.70 3.17 -5.58
N ILE A 288 14.98 2.08 -5.68
CA ILE A 288 15.18 1.05 -6.72
C ILE A 288 14.88 1.63 -8.10
N ALA A 289 13.79 2.36 -8.25
CA ALA A 289 13.43 3.01 -9.52
C ALA A 289 14.45 4.06 -9.95
N ASP A 290 14.99 4.84 -9.01
CA ASP A 290 16.03 5.84 -9.31
C ASP A 290 17.34 5.20 -9.70
N ASP A 291 17.79 4.13 -9.04
CA ASP A 291 18.96 3.37 -9.45
C ASP A 291 18.80 2.83 -10.88
N LEU A 292 17.67 2.22 -11.18
CA LEU A 292 17.39 1.67 -12.51
C LEU A 292 17.38 2.76 -13.59
N ARG A 293 16.78 3.92 -13.33
CA ARG A 293 16.80 5.05 -14.28
C ARG A 293 18.21 5.55 -14.58
N LEU A 294 19.06 5.60 -13.54
CA LEU A 294 20.45 6.01 -13.71
C LEU A 294 21.26 4.97 -14.48
N LEU A 295 21.13 3.70 -14.12
CA LEU A 295 21.87 2.60 -14.77
C LEU A 295 21.47 2.41 -16.24
N ALA A 296 20.19 2.58 -16.58
CA ALA A 296 19.67 2.50 -17.95
C ALA A 296 19.81 3.82 -18.73
N GLY A 297 20.21 4.90 -18.05
CA GLY A 297 20.27 6.25 -18.65
C GLY A 297 21.23 6.38 -19.81
N GLY A 298 20.79 7.02 -20.86
CA GLY A 298 21.57 7.26 -22.06
C GLY A 298 20.80 6.95 -23.36
N PRO A 299 21.03 5.82 -24.05
CA PRO A 299 21.94 4.71 -23.75
C PRO A 299 23.42 4.97 -24.10
N ARG A 300 23.74 5.95 -24.96
CA ARG A 300 25.11 6.20 -25.42
C ARG A 300 25.86 7.28 -24.64
N ALA A 301 25.15 8.33 -24.20
CA ALA A 301 25.74 9.48 -23.52
C ALA A 301 25.54 9.45 -21.98
N GLY A 302 25.02 8.38 -21.44
CA GLY A 302 24.87 8.15 -20.00
C GLY A 302 25.55 6.87 -19.53
N LEU A 303 25.11 6.28 -18.42
CA LEU A 303 25.72 5.05 -17.90
C LEU A 303 25.51 3.89 -18.87
N GLY A 304 24.26 3.63 -19.27
CA GLY A 304 23.93 2.63 -20.29
C GLY A 304 24.30 1.20 -19.90
N GLU A 305 24.39 0.92 -18.58
CA GLU A 305 24.75 -0.40 -18.06
C GLU A 305 23.60 -1.41 -18.18
N LEU A 306 22.35 -0.91 -18.21
CA LEU A 306 21.14 -1.72 -18.33
C LEU A 306 20.32 -1.31 -19.55
N THR A 307 19.57 -2.27 -20.06
CA THR A 307 18.44 -2.05 -20.97
C THR A 307 17.15 -2.41 -20.25
N ILE A 308 16.16 -1.54 -20.34
CA ILE A 308 14.80 -1.76 -19.83
C ILE A 308 13.80 -1.77 -20.97
N PRO A 309 12.63 -2.40 -20.83
CA PRO A 309 11.61 -2.47 -21.89
C PRO A 309 11.19 -1.07 -22.40
N ALA A 310 11.03 -0.97 -23.72
CA ALA A 310 10.46 0.19 -24.39
C ALA A 310 8.94 0.04 -24.47
N ASN A 311 8.21 0.70 -23.58
CA ASN A 311 6.76 0.53 -23.48
C ASN A 311 5.99 1.47 -24.41
N GLU A 312 6.50 2.70 -24.61
CA GLU A 312 5.88 3.72 -25.46
C GLU A 312 6.92 4.72 -26.02
N PRO A 313 6.55 5.47 -27.10
CA PRO A 313 7.40 6.55 -27.60
C PRO A 313 7.64 7.63 -26.55
N GLY A 314 8.91 7.94 -26.27
CA GLY A 314 9.30 8.84 -25.17
C GLY A 314 9.34 10.32 -25.51
N SER A 315 9.07 10.74 -26.78
CA SER A 315 9.15 12.14 -27.17
C SER A 315 8.33 12.44 -28.43
N SER A 316 7.67 13.60 -28.44
CA SER A 316 6.93 14.09 -29.59
C SER A 316 7.82 14.71 -30.68
N ILE A 317 9.09 15.06 -30.36
CA ILE A 317 10.01 15.77 -31.26
C ILE A 317 11.38 15.07 -31.43
N MET A 318 11.68 14.03 -30.63
CA MET A 318 12.93 13.27 -30.71
C MET A 318 12.59 11.81 -31.09
N PRO A 319 12.59 11.46 -32.39
CA PRO A 319 12.25 10.11 -32.84
C PRO A 319 13.19 9.07 -32.26
N GLY A 320 12.63 7.99 -31.74
CA GLY A 320 13.40 6.89 -31.15
C GLY A 320 13.84 7.09 -29.69
N LYS A 321 13.50 8.22 -29.04
CA LYS A 321 13.74 8.39 -27.60
C LYS A 321 12.77 7.52 -26.81
N VAL A 322 13.30 6.76 -25.84
CA VAL A 322 12.55 5.95 -24.89
C VAL A 322 12.82 6.49 -23.48
N ASN A 323 11.78 6.61 -22.67
CA ASN A 323 11.88 7.07 -21.28
C ASN A 323 11.66 5.88 -20.32
N PRO A 324 12.20 5.94 -19.10
CA PRO A 324 11.97 4.93 -18.06
C PRO A 324 10.64 5.16 -17.32
N THR A 325 9.53 5.14 -18.06
CA THR A 325 8.20 5.61 -17.59
C THR A 325 7.66 4.82 -16.43
N GLN A 326 7.92 3.52 -16.35
CA GLN A 326 7.52 2.68 -15.22
C GLN A 326 8.27 3.05 -13.92
N CYS A 327 9.52 3.47 -14.03
CA CYS A 327 10.26 4.00 -12.89
C CYS A 327 9.69 5.37 -12.46
N GLU A 328 9.28 6.21 -13.42
CA GLU A 328 8.68 7.52 -13.12
C GLU A 328 7.34 7.37 -12.43
N ASP A 329 6.50 6.45 -12.90
CA ASP A 329 5.20 6.12 -12.28
C ASP A 329 5.39 5.68 -10.83
N LEU A 330 6.26 4.70 -10.58
CA LEU A 330 6.53 4.18 -9.25
C LEU A 330 7.03 5.27 -8.28
N THR A 331 7.89 6.19 -8.76
CA THR A 331 8.36 7.31 -7.93
C THR A 331 7.28 8.35 -7.64
N MET A 332 6.33 8.60 -8.56
CA MET A 332 5.18 9.47 -8.32
C MET A 332 4.23 8.86 -7.28
N VAL A 333 3.99 7.55 -7.35
CA VAL A 333 3.21 6.83 -6.33
C VAL A 333 3.89 6.92 -4.96
N ALA A 334 5.20 6.70 -4.88
CA ALA A 334 5.96 6.84 -3.64
C ALA A 334 5.83 8.25 -3.03
N CYS A 335 5.88 9.28 -3.86
CA CYS A 335 5.64 10.66 -3.43
C CYS A 335 4.23 10.86 -2.84
N ARG A 336 3.20 10.26 -3.47
CA ARG A 336 1.81 10.32 -2.96
C ARG A 336 1.66 9.62 -1.62
N VAL A 337 2.23 8.43 -1.48
CA VAL A 337 2.20 7.65 -0.22
C VAL A 337 2.86 8.42 0.93
N HIS A 338 4.00 9.08 0.67
CA HIS A 338 4.64 9.98 1.64
C HIS A 338 3.69 11.11 2.10
N GLY A 339 3.00 11.74 1.15
CA GLY A 339 1.98 12.75 1.48
C GLY A 339 0.84 12.19 2.34
N ASN A 340 0.39 10.97 2.08
CA ASN A 340 -0.65 10.31 2.84
C ASN A 340 -0.18 9.94 4.27
N GLN A 341 1.11 9.63 4.50
CA GLN A 341 1.67 9.43 5.83
C GLN A 341 1.47 10.67 6.72
N ALA A 342 1.69 11.84 6.18
CA ALA A 342 1.44 13.09 6.91
C ALA A 342 -0.05 13.26 7.28
N VAL A 343 -0.96 12.90 6.36
CA VAL A 343 -2.41 12.91 6.61
C VAL A 343 -2.77 11.92 7.72
N VAL A 344 -2.31 10.67 7.64
CA VAL A 344 -2.59 9.62 8.63
C VAL A 344 -2.08 10.02 10.01
N SER A 345 -0.84 10.50 10.11
CA SER A 345 -0.23 10.94 11.38
C SER A 345 -0.98 12.13 12.00
N MET A 346 -1.34 13.13 11.19
CA MET A 346 -2.08 14.29 11.67
C MET A 346 -3.50 13.90 12.11
N ALA A 347 -4.21 13.13 11.31
CA ALA A 347 -5.58 12.68 11.61
C ALA A 347 -5.62 11.80 12.87
N SER A 348 -4.62 10.94 13.07
CA SER A 348 -4.49 10.11 14.28
C SER A 348 -4.39 10.98 15.54
N SER A 349 -3.66 12.07 15.51
CA SER A 349 -3.44 12.97 16.66
C SER A 349 -4.70 13.74 17.10
N GLN A 350 -5.80 13.67 16.34
CA GLN A 350 -7.00 14.48 16.58
C GLN A 350 -8.09 13.78 17.40
N GLY A 351 -7.78 12.67 18.05
CA GLY A 351 -8.66 12.07 19.07
C GLY A 351 -8.80 13.03 20.28
N ARG A 352 -10.02 13.34 20.66
CA ARG A 352 -10.33 14.14 21.84
C ARG A 352 -11.35 13.42 22.71
N PHE A 353 -11.00 13.24 23.98
CA PHE A 353 -11.79 12.43 24.89
C PHE A 353 -12.05 11.04 24.29
N GLU A 354 -13.30 10.62 24.14
CA GLU A 354 -13.70 9.27 23.81
C GLU A 354 -13.90 9.02 22.29
N LEU A 355 -13.50 9.97 21.40
CA LEU A 355 -13.67 9.78 19.96
C LEU A 355 -12.63 10.53 19.10
N ASN A 356 -12.12 9.85 18.08
CA ASN A 356 -11.43 10.49 16.97
C ASN A 356 -12.43 10.82 15.85
N VAL A 357 -12.48 12.09 15.45
CA VAL A 357 -13.41 12.59 14.42
C VAL A 357 -12.71 12.96 13.09
N TYR A 358 -11.65 12.25 12.76
CA TYR A 358 -10.92 12.34 11.47
C TYR A 358 -10.87 10.98 10.74
N ALA A 359 -11.75 10.07 11.14
CA ALA A 359 -11.76 8.69 10.65
C ALA A 359 -11.92 8.57 9.12
N PRO A 360 -12.83 9.30 8.43
CA PRO A 360 -12.99 9.15 6.98
C PRO A 360 -11.75 9.54 6.16
N VAL A 361 -11.08 10.65 6.49
CA VAL A 361 -9.89 11.09 5.74
C VAL A 361 -8.69 10.17 6.02
N LEU A 362 -8.58 9.64 7.24
CA LEU A 362 -7.54 8.66 7.58
C LEU A 362 -7.74 7.35 6.81
N ALA A 363 -8.97 6.83 6.78
CA ALA A 363 -9.31 5.62 6.04
C ALA A 363 -9.03 5.76 4.55
N GLN A 364 -9.41 6.90 3.94
CA GLN A 364 -9.13 7.16 2.53
C GLN A 364 -7.63 7.16 2.25
N ALA A 365 -6.83 7.89 3.05
CA ALA A 365 -5.39 8.00 2.83
C ALA A 365 -4.70 6.64 2.93
N PHE A 366 -5.09 5.80 3.89
CA PHE A 366 -4.55 4.46 4.04
C PHE A 366 -4.90 3.56 2.85
N ILE A 367 -6.17 3.48 2.50
CA ILE A 367 -6.66 2.63 1.40
C ILE A 367 -6.04 3.07 0.06
N GLU A 368 -5.99 4.38 -0.21
CA GLU A 368 -5.36 4.93 -1.41
C GLU A 368 -3.90 4.51 -1.51
N SER A 369 -3.14 4.60 -0.42
CA SER A 369 -1.72 4.22 -0.40
C SER A 369 -1.52 2.74 -0.70
N VAL A 370 -2.32 1.85 -0.10
CA VAL A 370 -2.23 0.41 -0.36
C VAL A 370 -2.53 0.08 -1.82
N LYS A 371 -3.60 0.65 -2.38
CA LYS A 371 -4.01 0.41 -3.78
C LYS A 371 -2.96 0.92 -4.76
N LEU A 372 -2.52 2.17 -4.59
CA LEU A 372 -1.51 2.76 -5.48
C LEU A 372 -0.20 1.98 -5.45
N LEU A 373 0.27 1.55 -4.26
CA LEU A 373 1.47 0.73 -4.16
C LEU A 373 1.31 -0.61 -4.87
N GLY A 374 0.19 -1.31 -4.63
CA GLY A 374 -0.06 -2.59 -5.26
C GLY A 374 -0.13 -2.49 -6.79
N GLU A 375 -0.86 -1.51 -7.30
CA GLU A 375 -1.02 -1.26 -8.75
C GLU A 375 0.31 -0.87 -9.41
N ALA A 376 1.07 0.06 -8.80
CA ALA A 376 2.35 0.51 -9.35
C ALA A 376 3.43 -0.58 -9.28
N ILE A 377 3.51 -1.34 -8.18
CA ILE A 377 4.43 -2.48 -8.04
C ILE A 377 4.12 -3.56 -9.08
N HIS A 378 2.84 -3.88 -9.29
CA HIS A 378 2.43 -4.82 -10.33
C HIS A 378 2.83 -4.34 -11.73
N SER A 379 2.49 -3.09 -12.08
CA SER A 379 2.83 -2.48 -13.36
C SER A 379 4.34 -2.46 -13.59
N PHE A 380 5.11 -2.00 -12.59
CA PHE A 380 6.56 -1.97 -12.63
C PHE A 380 7.17 -3.36 -12.82
N ASN A 381 6.64 -4.37 -12.12
CA ASN A 381 7.12 -5.74 -12.26
C ASN A 381 6.99 -6.25 -13.70
N ILE A 382 5.78 -6.19 -14.27
CA ILE A 382 5.50 -6.80 -15.58
C ILE A 382 6.02 -5.97 -16.76
N HIS A 383 6.13 -4.66 -16.62
CA HIS A 383 6.53 -3.76 -17.71
C HIS A 383 7.97 -3.23 -17.59
N CYS A 384 8.66 -3.49 -16.48
CA CYS A 384 10.05 -3.07 -16.28
C CYS A 384 10.92 -4.20 -15.73
N ALA A 385 10.68 -4.66 -14.49
CA ALA A 385 11.59 -5.52 -13.75
C ALA A 385 11.87 -6.86 -14.44
N VAL A 386 10.85 -7.53 -14.97
CA VAL A 386 10.99 -8.81 -15.71
C VAL A 386 11.91 -8.65 -16.93
N GLY A 387 11.83 -7.52 -17.61
CA GLY A 387 12.55 -7.25 -18.85
C GLY A 387 13.89 -6.52 -18.68
N ILE A 388 14.42 -6.41 -17.47
CA ILE A 388 15.76 -5.86 -17.25
C ILE A 388 16.82 -6.77 -17.86
N GLU A 389 17.67 -6.21 -18.70
CA GLU A 389 18.83 -6.87 -19.32
C GLU A 389 20.10 -6.07 -19.03
N VAL A 390 21.23 -6.77 -18.89
CA VAL A 390 22.55 -6.15 -18.70
C VAL A 390 23.21 -5.87 -20.04
N ASN A 391 23.87 -4.72 -20.14
CA ASN A 391 24.73 -4.40 -21.26
C ASN A 391 26.18 -4.79 -20.91
N HIS A 392 26.54 -6.04 -21.22
CA HIS A 392 27.81 -6.63 -20.85
C HIS A 392 29.01 -5.80 -21.32
N ASP A 393 29.03 -5.42 -22.60
CA ASP A 393 30.14 -4.66 -23.18
C ASP A 393 30.34 -3.31 -22.47
N ARG A 394 29.24 -2.67 -22.11
CA ARG A 394 29.26 -1.38 -21.40
C ARG A 394 29.73 -1.52 -19.96
N MET A 395 29.29 -2.56 -19.27
CA MET A 395 29.73 -2.84 -17.89
C MET A 395 31.23 -3.15 -17.87
N GLU A 396 31.74 -3.98 -18.80
CA GLU A 396 33.13 -4.32 -18.92
C GLU A 396 33.99 -3.08 -19.26
N GLU A 397 33.56 -2.26 -20.24
CA GLU A 397 34.24 -0.99 -20.58
C GLU A 397 34.37 -0.06 -19.35
N LEU A 398 33.34 0.07 -18.54
CA LEU A 398 33.35 0.93 -17.36
C LEU A 398 34.23 0.36 -16.25
N VAL A 399 34.28 -0.97 -16.08
CA VAL A 399 35.17 -1.65 -15.15
C VAL A 399 36.65 -1.38 -15.55
N GLU A 400 36.99 -1.56 -16.82
CA GLU A 400 38.37 -1.34 -17.32
C GLU A 400 38.81 0.12 -17.16
N LYS A 401 37.91 1.08 -17.31
CA LYS A 401 38.21 2.51 -17.15
C LYS A 401 38.31 2.97 -15.70
N SER A 402 37.86 2.17 -14.74
CA SER A 402 37.78 2.58 -13.34
C SER A 402 39.16 2.66 -12.70
N LEU A 403 39.48 3.82 -12.13
CA LEU A 403 40.69 4.01 -11.34
C LEU A 403 40.65 3.31 -9.98
N MET A 404 39.46 2.87 -9.53
CA MET A 404 39.30 2.28 -8.20
C MET A 404 39.72 0.81 -8.12
N LEU A 405 40.00 0.16 -9.27
CA LEU A 405 40.63 -1.14 -9.32
C LEU A 405 42.02 -1.12 -8.67
N VAL A 406 42.68 0.04 -8.58
CA VAL A 406 43.95 0.23 -7.88
C VAL A 406 43.91 -0.26 -6.42
N THR A 407 42.72 -0.35 -5.82
CA THR A 407 42.53 -0.84 -4.46
C THR A 407 43.07 -2.27 -4.28
N ALA A 408 43.03 -3.10 -5.34
CA ALA A 408 43.59 -4.44 -5.32
C ALA A 408 45.13 -4.47 -5.14
N LEU A 409 45.81 -3.41 -5.49
CA LEU A 409 47.27 -3.29 -5.32
C LEU A 409 47.67 -2.90 -3.89
N ALA A 410 46.77 -2.27 -3.11
CA ALA A 410 47.14 -1.74 -1.81
C ALA A 410 47.70 -2.78 -0.82
N PRO A 411 47.19 -4.03 -0.75
CA PRO A 411 47.78 -5.07 0.10
C PRO A 411 49.23 -5.47 -0.28
N HIS A 412 49.63 -5.26 -1.53
CA HIS A 412 50.91 -5.69 -2.08
C HIS A 412 51.96 -4.58 -2.07
N ILE A 413 51.59 -3.37 -2.41
CA ILE A 413 52.54 -2.25 -2.59
C ILE A 413 52.32 -1.08 -1.61
N GLY A 414 51.25 -1.14 -0.82
CA GLY A 414 50.83 -0.12 0.16
C GLY A 414 49.97 0.98 -0.45
N TYR A 415 49.19 1.67 0.41
CA TYR A 415 48.21 2.68 0.04
C TYR A 415 48.82 3.88 -0.72
N GLU A 416 49.98 4.40 -0.27
CA GLU A 416 50.60 5.58 -0.88
C GLU A 416 51.02 5.35 -2.33
N LYS A 417 51.58 4.17 -2.63
CA LYS A 417 51.99 3.83 -3.99
C LYS A 417 50.77 3.63 -4.89
N SER A 418 49.75 2.96 -4.38
CA SER A 418 48.49 2.80 -5.08
C SER A 418 47.84 4.14 -5.39
N ALA A 419 47.82 5.09 -4.45
CA ALA A 419 47.33 6.45 -4.67
C ALA A 419 48.12 7.21 -5.73
N LYS A 420 49.47 7.02 -5.80
CA LYS A 420 50.30 7.61 -6.86
C LYS A 420 49.96 7.04 -8.24
N ILE A 421 49.69 5.74 -8.34
CA ILE A 421 49.28 5.11 -9.60
C ILE A 421 47.95 5.72 -10.07
N SER A 422 46.94 5.76 -9.24
CA SER A 422 45.61 6.32 -9.58
C SER A 422 45.72 7.80 -10.00
N LYS A 423 46.48 8.62 -9.26
CA LYS A 423 46.70 10.04 -9.60
C LYS A 423 47.41 10.22 -10.93
N LYS A 424 48.43 9.39 -11.21
CA LYS A 424 49.15 9.43 -12.48
C LYS A 424 48.22 9.02 -13.62
N ALA A 425 47.52 7.91 -13.50
CA ALA A 425 46.57 7.45 -14.51
C ALA A 425 45.53 8.53 -14.85
N PHE A 426 44.97 9.18 -13.83
CA PHE A 426 44.02 10.29 -14.00
C PHE A 426 44.65 11.50 -14.73
N ALA A 427 45.84 11.92 -14.31
CA ALA A 427 46.51 13.10 -14.88
C ALA A 427 46.92 12.89 -16.34
N ASP A 428 47.40 11.69 -16.68
CA ASP A 428 47.90 11.36 -18.01
C ASP A 428 46.81 10.85 -18.97
N GLY A 429 45.61 10.55 -18.46
CA GLY A 429 44.55 9.88 -19.22
C GLY A 429 44.90 8.44 -19.62
N SER A 430 45.86 7.82 -18.91
CA SER A 430 46.32 6.45 -19.16
C SER A 430 45.54 5.44 -18.32
N SER A 431 45.67 4.14 -18.66
CA SER A 431 45.13 3.07 -17.81
C SER A 431 45.92 2.94 -16.51
N LEU A 432 45.31 2.30 -15.49
CA LEU A 432 45.97 1.97 -14.23
C LEU A 432 47.23 1.09 -14.47
N LYS A 433 47.14 0.14 -15.41
CA LYS A 433 48.24 -0.76 -15.75
C LYS A 433 49.42 0.03 -16.31
N GLU A 434 49.19 0.89 -17.30
CA GLU A 434 50.25 1.76 -17.89
C GLU A 434 50.88 2.66 -16.82
N ALA A 435 50.09 3.28 -15.96
CA ALA A 435 50.60 4.14 -14.90
C ALA A 435 51.42 3.36 -13.85
N ALA A 436 51.00 2.15 -13.49
CA ALA A 436 51.67 1.30 -12.53
C ALA A 436 53.07 0.84 -13.06
N LEU A 437 53.12 0.41 -14.31
CA LEU A 437 54.33 0.01 -14.99
C LEU A 437 55.31 1.20 -15.18
N ALA A 438 54.79 2.36 -15.59
CA ALA A 438 55.61 3.57 -15.76
C ALA A 438 56.22 4.07 -14.45
N LEU A 439 55.60 3.82 -13.30
CA LEU A 439 56.13 4.13 -11.97
C LEU A 439 57.08 3.04 -11.44
N GLY A 440 57.15 1.89 -12.10
CA GLY A 440 58.01 0.78 -11.69
C GLY A 440 57.61 0.18 -10.33
N TYR A 441 56.36 0.25 -9.96
CA TYR A 441 55.88 -0.26 -8.68
C TYR A 441 55.43 -1.72 -8.73
N VAL A 442 55.11 -2.23 -9.93
CA VAL A 442 54.72 -3.61 -10.21
C VAL A 442 55.22 -4.02 -11.58
N THR A 443 55.43 -5.32 -11.82
CA THR A 443 55.58 -5.90 -13.15
C THR A 443 54.23 -6.11 -13.82
N GLU A 444 54.23 -6.36 -15.13
CA GLU A 444 52.99 -6.68 -15.85
C GLU A 444 52.31 -7.94 -15.30
N GLU A 445 53.10 -8.99 -15.03
CA GLU A 445 52.64 -10.26 -14.48
C GLU A 445 52.03 -10.08 -13.06
N GLU A 446 52.65 -9.22 -12.25
CA GLU A 446 52.12 -8.88 -10.91
C GLU A 446 50.81 -8.11 -11.02
N TYR A 447 50.71 -7.12 -11.91
CA TYR A 447 49.52 -6.35 -12.14
C TYR A 447 48.35 -7.27 -12.55
N ASP A 448 48.55 -8.08 -13.61
CA ASP A 448 47.53 -8.96 -14.16
C ASP A 448 47.07 -10.04 -13.16
N ARG A 449 47.97 -10.46 -12.28
CA ARG A 449 47.62 -11.40 -11.21
C ARG A 449 46.86 -10.80 -10.04
N TRP A 450 47.12 -9.53 -9.69
CA TRP A 450 46.54 -8.91 -8.50
C TRP A 450 45.33 -8.05 -8.81
N VAL A 451 45.20 -7.51 -10.02
CA VAL A 451 44.09 -6.64 -10.39
C VAL A 451 43.09 -7.43 -11.24
N VAL A 452 42.32 -8.26 -10.56
CA VAL A 452 41.26 -9.06 -11.17
C VAL A 452 39.93 -8.60 -10.59
N ALA A 453 39.14 -7.86 -11.36
CA ALA A 453 37.87 -7.24 -10.89
C ALA A 453 36.89 -8.27 -10.30
N LYS A 454 36.82 -9.47 -10.89
CA LYS A 454 35.96 -10.56 -10.40
C LYS A 454 36.33 -11.00 -8.97
N ASP A 455 37.65 -11.07 -8.67
CA ASP A 455 38.14 -11.51 -7.36
C ASP A 455 37.84 -10.45 -6.27
N MET A 456 37.68 -9.18 -6.66
CA MET A 456 37.33 -8.09 -5.77
C MET A 456 35.87 -8.14 -5.33
N CYS A 457 35.00 -8.85 -6.04
CA CYS A 457 33.54 -8.94 -5.74
C CYS A 457 33.20 -9.90 -4.60
N ASN A 458 34.09 -10.84 -4.22
CA ASN A 458 33.89 -11.84 -3.16
C ASN A 458 32.56 -12.60 -3.29
N VAL A 459 32.15 -13.00 -4.49
CA VAL A 459 30.86 -13.66 -4.76
C VAL A 459 30.70 -14.99 -4.01
N ASP A 460 31.81 -15.69 -3.76
CA ASP A 460 31.84 -17.03 -3.13
C ASP A 460 32.02 -17.00 -1.58
N ARG A 461 31.86 -15.82 -0.95
CA ARG A 461 32.00 -15.65 0.51
C ARG A 461 30.67 -15.62 1.25
#